data_b17500ffd3da3ea26347c2ffa2be75d3
#
_entry.id   b17500ffd3da3ea26347c2ffa2be75d3
#
_cell.length_a   1.000
_cell.length_b   1.000
_cell.length_c   1.000
_cell.angle_alpha   90.00
_cell.angle_beta   90.00
_cell.angle_gamma   90.00
#
_symmetry.space_group_name_H-M   'P 1'
#
loop_
_entity.id
_entity.type
_entity.pdbx_description
1 polymer ?
#
loop_
_entity_poly.entity_id
_entity_poly.type
_entity_poly.pdbx_seq_one_letter_code
_entity_poly.pdbx_strand_id
1 'polypeptide(L)'
;MKRKLAVVLGAIALLGICGIVMSVATAQSAGVPQAAASAAGPKKAEQQFKNIQVLKGISADQLIPAMQFITASLGVECEFCHVQGAFEKDDKKPKQTARKMMEMMFAINKDNFEGHREVTCYSCHRGSTDPVSMPAVMAEEPKPGMDMGEGRKAEEKESEGAEGKEASGPAADQLFDKYLHAVGGTAAIEKITSRVMKGTITFGDRNVPIDIFSKDPDKRISFTHTPEGDSVTAFDGHEGWLGFPRRPVREMHGPDMDAAAMDADLHFAAHLKGMFSEAQVRGTEKIGDHDAYLVIGRREGKPPLRLYFDEQSGLLVRLVRYGETPLGRLPTQIDYADYREAGGVKIPFRWTLARPGGRFTIQVSEVKENVPVDDSKFAKPPAPPEEQKGAAK
;
A
#
# COMPACT_ATOMS: atom_id res chain seq x y z
N MET A 1 -31.16 -3.10 63.04
CA MET A 1 -30.76 -2.10 64.09
C MET A 1 -30.10 -0.96 63.30
N LYS A 2 -30.85 0.10 62.93
CA LYS A 2 -31.14 1.37 63.66
C LYS A 2 -29.88 2.12 64.09
N ARG A 3 -29.58 3.23 63.42
CA ARG A 3 -29.44 4.63 63.90
C ARG A 3 -28.28 5.32 63.16
N LYS A 4 -28.28 6.55 62.73
CA LYS A 4 -29.04 7.83 62.71
C LYS A 4 -27.97 8.81 62.16
N LEU A 5 -28.20 9.52 61.18
CA LEU A 5 -28.53 10.92 60.91
C LEU A 5 -27.97 11.93 61.93
N ALA A 6 -27.13 12.85 61.47
CA ALA A 6 -27.02 14.21 62.02
C ALA A 6 -26.61 15.22 60.94
N VAL A 7 -27.52 16.12 60.61
CA VAL A 7 -27.37 17.38 59.88
C VAL A 7 -26.94 18.45 60.86
N VAL A 8 -25.98 19.31 60.51
CA VAL A 8 -25.81 20.61 61.20
C VAL A 8 -25.66 21.70 60.11
N LEU A 9 -26.64 22.58 60.11
CA LEU A 9 -26.69 23.90 59.46
C LEU A 9 -26.06 24.96 60.35
N GLY A 10 -25.51 26.03 59.81
CA GLY A 10 -25.15 27.29 60.49
C GLY A 10 -24.26 28.13 59.59
N ALA A 11 -24.70 29.02 58.86
CA ALA A 11 -25.21 30.37 59.02
C ALA A 11 -24.08 31.44 58.99
N ILE A 12 -23.99 32.17 57.88
CA ILE A 12 -23.87 33.63 57.64
C ILE A 12 -22.87 34.45 58.51
N ALA A 13 -21.95 35.13 57.85
CA ALA A 13 -21.57 36.53 58.13
C ALA A 13 -21.02 37.25 56.86
N LEU A 14 -21.71 38.32 56.50
CA LEU A 14 -21.32 39.37 55.53
C LEU A 14 -20.33 40.33 56.19
N LEU A 15 -19.38 40.86 55.36
CA LEU A 15 -18.73 42.19 55.45
C LEU A 15 -17.56 42.11 54.45
N GLY A 16 -17.37 42.86 53.36
CA GLY A 16 -17.60 44.27 53.14
C GLY A 16 -16.37 44.81 52.44
N ILE A 17 -16.52 45.18 51.16
CA ILE A 17 -15.86 46.29 50.45
C ILE A 17 -14.31 46.34 50.39
N CYS A 18 -13.71 46.15 49.22
CA CYS A 18 -12.92 47.20 48.53
C CYS A 18 -12.63 46.82 47.10
N GLY A 19 -13.08 47.62 46.15
CA GLY A 19 -12.87 47.41 44.72
C GLY A 19 -11.45 47.75 44.30
N ILE A 20 -10.88 46.86 43.54
CA ILE A 20 -9.80 47.19 42.61
C ILE A 20 -10.24 46.64 41.22
N VAL A 21 -10.65 47.58 40.37
CA VAL A 21 -10.92 47.31 38.96
C VAL A 21 -9.57 47.10 38.28
N MET A 22 -9.16 45.84 38.12
CA MET A 22 -8.12 45.50 37.17
C MET A 22 -8.77 45.26 35.80
N SER A 23 -8.61 46.23 34.92
CA SER A 23 -8.93 46.07 33.49
C SER A 23 -8.04 44.96 32.90
N VAL A 24 -8.60 43.79 32.72
CA VAL A 24 -7.98 42.74 31.90
C VAL A 24 -8.17 43.16 30.44
N ALA A 25 -7.12 43.69 29.86
CA ALA A 25 -7.06 43.87 28.40
C ALA A 25 -7.08 42.46 27.74
N THR A 26 -8.21 42.07 27.20
CA THR A 26 -8.31 40.92 26.30
C THR A 26 -7.54 41.24 25.02
N ALA A 27 -6.31 40.75 24.92
CA ALA A 27 -5.61 40.72 23.66
C ALA A 27 -6.40 39.77 22.73
N GLN A 28 -7.17 40.36 21.82
CA GLN A 28 -7.70 39.65 20.67
C GLN A 28 -6.51 39.21 19.83
N SER A 29 -6.15 37.92 19.93
CA SER A 29 -5.27 37.30 18.94
C SER A 29 -5.99 37.39 17.60
N ALA A 30 -5.44 38.21 16.70
CA ALA A 30 -5.85 38.23 15.30
C ALA A 30 -5.72 36.78 14.79
N GLY A 31 -6.87 36.14 14.54
CA GLY A 31 -6.94 34.82 13.93
C GLY A 31 -6.25 34.92 12.57
N VAL A 32 -5.17 34.17 12.44
CA VAL A 32 -4.60 33.82 11.14
C VAL A 32 -5.75 33.19 10.35
N PRO A 33 -6.08 33.66 9.14
CA PRO A 33 -7.11 33.02 8.34
C PRO A 33 -6.63 31.59 8.06
N GLN A 34 -7.24 30.64 8.75
CA GLN A 34 -7.13 29.23 8.47
C GLN A 34 -7.71 29.05 7.07
N ALA A 35 -6.83 28.94 6.07
CA ALA A 35 -7.23 28.60 4.72
C ALA A 35 -8.01 27.28 4.87
N ALA A 36 -9.32 27.34 4.64
CA ALA A 36 -10.17 26.19 4.58
C ALA A 36 -9.59 25.29 3.47
N ALA A 37 -8.82 24.28 3.86
CA ALA A 37 -8.46 23.20 2.97
C ALA A 37 -9.78 22.62 2.47
N SER A 38 -10.04 22.86 1.20
CA SER A 38 -11.23 22.36 0.50
C SER A 38 -11.17 20.84 0.59
N ALA A 39 -11.97 20.26 1.48
CA ALA A 39 -12.26 18.85 1.52
C ALA A 39 -13.14 18.47 0.30
N ALA A 40 -12.64 18.72 -0.90
CA ALA A 40 -13.20 18.15 -2.12
C ALA A 40 -12.75 16.70 -2.14
N GLY A 41 -13.70 15.78 -1.95
CA GLY A 41 -13.46 14.35 -2.09
C GLY A 41 -12.71 14.04 -3.41
N PRO A 42 -12.14 12.84 -3.55
CA PRO A 42 -11.33 12.48 -4.70
C PRO A 42 -12.12 12.70 -6.00
N LYS A 43 -11.49 13.37 -6.97
CA LYS A 43 -12.10 13.61 -8.29
C LYS A 43 -12.53 12.30 -8.92
N LYS A 44 -13.64 12.30 -9.62
CA LYS A 44 -14.08 11.14 -10.41
C LYS A 44 -13.21 11.00 -11.66
N ALA A 45 -13.10 9.76 -12.17
CA ALA A 45 -12.27 9.47 -13.33
C ALA A 45 -12.65 10.32 -14.56
N GLU A 46 -13.93 10.51 -14.83
CA GLU A 46 -14.42 11.34 -15.93
C GLU A 46 -14.19 12.85 -15.76
N GLN A 47 -13.90 13.31 -14.55
CA GLN A 47 -13.54 14.71 -14.27
C GLN A 47 -12.03 15.00 -14.52
N GLN A 48 -11.20 13.97 -14.44
CA GLN A 48 -9.74 14.10 -14.56
C GLN A 48 -9.21 13.58 -15.90
N PHE A 49 -9.84 12.54 -16.46
CA PHE A 49 -9.42 11.90 -17.70
C PHE A 49 -10.48 12.06 -18.80
N LYS A 50 -10.01 12.16 -20.03
CA LYS A 50 -10.88 12.28 -21.20
C LYS A 50 -11.40 10.92 -21.64
N ASN A 51 -12.59 10.92 -22.22
CA ASN A 51 -13.20 9.74 -22.88
C ASN A 51 -13.39 8.52 -21.98
N ILE A 52 -13.73 8.74 -20.70
CA ILE A 52 -14.13 7.67 -19.79
C ILE A 52 -15.58 7.29 -20.08
N GLN A 53 -15.84 6.02 -20.44
CA GLN A 53 -17.17 5.54 -20.80
C GLN A 53 -17.71 4.51 -19.78
N VAL A 54 -17.03 3.38 -19.62
CA VAL A 54 -17.50 2.26 -18.76
C VAL A 54 -17.14 2.47 -17.29
N LEU A 55 -16.00 3.09 -17.00
CA LEU A 55 -15.51 3.32 -15.63
C LEU A 55 -15.87 4.71 -15.09
N LYS A 56 -17.06 5.23 -15.45
CA LYS A 56 -17.59 6.47 -14.88
C LYS A 56 -17.92 6.26 -13.40
N GLY A 57 -17.71 7.31 -12.61
CA GLY A 57 -18.06 7.33 -11.19
C GLY A 57 -16.98 6.76 -10.26
N ILE A 58 -15.99 6.04 -10.77
CA ILE A 58 -14.85 5.60 -9.95
C ILE A 58 -13.97 6.79 -9.58
N SER A 59 -13.22 6.68 -8.50
CA SER A 59 -12.21 7.68 -8.14
C SER A 59 -11.09 7.73 -9.20
N ALA A 60 -10.61 8.92 -9.52
CA ALA A 60 -9.62 9.13 -10.59
C ALA A 60 -8.31 8.38 -10.37
N ASP A 61 -7.90 8.23 -9.11
CA ASP A 61 -6.70 7.47 -8.72
C ASP A 61 -6.83 5.95 -8.99
N GLN A 62 -8.06 5.42 -9.04
CA GLN A 62 -8.30 4.01 -9.33
C GLN A 62 -8.26 3.68 -10.82
N LEU A 63 -8.25 4.67 -11.72
CA LEU A 63 -8.26 4.40 -13.16
C LEU A 63 -6.98 3.70 -13.62
N ILE A 64 -5.81 4.18 -13.22
CA ILE A 64 -4.53 3.57 -13.63
C ILE A 64 -4.36 2.16 -13.04
N PRO A 65 -4.63 1.90 -11.74
CA PRO A 65 -4.67 0.53 -11.22
C PRO A 65 -5.64 -0.39 -11.98
N ALA A 66 -6.83 0.10 -12.37
CA ALA A 66 -7.76 -0.67 -13.19
C ALA A 66 -7.18 -1.02 -14.58
N MET A 67 -6.48 -0.08 -15.25
CA MET A 67 -5.78 -0.36 -16.50
C MET A 67 -4.65 -1.39 -16.30
N GLN A 68 -3.88 -1.30 -15.21
CA GLN A 68 -2.86 -2.29 -14.87
C GLN A 68 -3.46 -3.69 -14.64
N PHE A 69 -4.66 -3.76 -14.03
CA PHE A 69 -5.36 -5.03 -13.89
C PHE A 69 -5.76 -5.63 -15.25
N ILE A 70 -6.22 -4.81 -16.19
CA ILE A 70 -6.56 -5.25 -17.55
C ILE A 70 -5.31 -5.76 -18.27
N THR A 71 -4.21 -4.99 -18.28
CA THR A 71 -2.97 -5.40 -18.96
C THR A 71 -2.43 -6.70 -18.40
N ALA A 72 -2.43 -6.85 -17.06
CA ALA A 72 -2.02 -8.08 -16.39
C ALA A 72 -2.93 -9.27 -16.73
N SER A 73 -4.25 -9.03 -16.82
CA SER A 73 -5.21 -10.07 -17.17
C SER A 73 -5.10 -10.55 -18.60
N LEU A 74 -4.64 -9.71 -19.51
CA LEU A 74 -4.50 -9.98 -20.94
C LEU A 74 -3.05 -10.29 -21.36
N GLY A 75 -2.05 -10.07 -20.49
CA GLY A 75 -0.63 -10.24 -20.84
C GLY A 75 -0.14 -9.25 -21.88
N VAL A 76 -0.63 -8.00 -21.87
CA VAL A 76 -0.30 -6.97 -22.87
C VAL A 76 0.17 -5.67 -22.23
N GLU A 77 0.79 -4.80 -23.02
CA GLU A 77 1.18 -3.45 -22.62
C GLU A 77 0.09 -2.41 -22.95
N CYS A 78 0.24 -1.20 -22.43
CA CYS A 78 -0.73 -0.12 -22.59
C CYS A 78 -1.01 0.21 -24.07
N GLU A 79 0.02 0.16 -24.90
CA GLU A 79 -0.02 0.47 -26.33
C GLU A 79 -0.83 -0.55 -27.14
N PHE A 80 -1.14 -1.72 -26.61
CA PHE A 80 -2.03 -2.66 -27.28
C PHE A 80 -3.41 -2.05 -27.52
N CYS A 81 -3.94 -1.34 -26.50
CA CYS A 81 -5.27 -0.71 -26.54
C CYS A 81 -5.23 0.79 -26.80
N HIS A 82 -4.14 1.48 -26.47
CA HIS A 82 -4.05 2.94 -26.50
C HIS A 82 -3.04 3.44 -27.54
N VAL A 83 -3.31 4.64 -28.07
CA VAL A 83 -2.31 5.39 -28.85
C VAL A 83 -1.38 6.08 -27.86
N GLN A 84 -0.08 5.88 -28.00
CA GLN A 84 0.93 6.50 -27.16
C GLN A 84 0.82 8.03 -27.21
N GLY A 85 0.76 8.67 -26.03
CA GLY A 85 0.58 10.12 -25.90
C GLY A 85 -0.84 10.65 -26.16
N ALA A 86 -1.79 9.77 -26.58
CA ALA A 86 -3.17 10.12 -26.85
C ALA A 86 -4.14 9.03 -26.36
N PHE A 87 -4.06 8.72 -25.07
CA PHE A 87 -4.80 7.61 -24.42
C PHE A 87 -6.33 7.73 -24.54
N GLU A 88 -6.84 8.94 -24.74
CA GLU A 88 -8.28 9.20 -24.92
C GLU A 88 -8.81 8.75 -26.28
N LYS A 89 -7.97 8.62 -27.33
CA LYS A 89 -8.41 8.24 -28.66
C LYS A 89 -8.94 6.83 -28.75
N ASP A 90 -9.90 6.60 -29.61
CA ASP A 90 -10.57 5.32 -29.85
C ASP A 90 -10.13 4.65 -31.18
N ASP A 91 -8.97 5.03 -31.70
CA ASP A 91 -8.46 4.58 -33.00
C ASP A 91 -8.16 3.07 -33.02
N LYS A 92 -7.92 2.46 -31.83
CA LYS A 92 -7.58 1.05 -31.70
C LYS A 92 -8.79 0.19 -31.35
N LYS A 93 -9.07 -0.80 -32.21
CA LYS A 93 -10.16 -1.76 -32.01
C LYS A 93 -10.10 -2.49 -30.65
N PRO A 94 -8.91 -2.93 -30.12
CA PRO A 94 -8.84 -3.58 -28.81
C PRO A 94 -9.41 -2.74 -27.66
N LYS A 95 -9.26 -1.40 -27.68
CA LYS A 95 -9.84 -0.52 -26.67
C LYS A 95 -11.36 -0.57 -26.66
N GLN A 96 -12.00 -0.59 -27.85
CA GLN A 96 -13.45 -0.70 -27.97
C GLN A 96 -13.93 -2.09 -27.52
N THR A 97 -13.17 -3.15 -27.86
CA THR A 97 -13.47 -4.51 -27.43
C THR A 97 -13.39 -4.63 -25.91
N ALA A 98 -12.34 -4.05 -25.27
CA ALA A 98 -12.20 -4.07 -23.83
C ALA A 98 -13.38 -3.43 -23.09
N ARG A 99 -13.96 -2.33 -23.63
CA ARG A 99 -15.18 -1.74 -23.05
C ARG A 99 -16.36 -2.71 -23.06
N LYS A 100 -16.60 -3.39 -24.19
CA LYS A 100 -17.68 -4.39 -24.29
C LYS A 100 -17.45 -5.57 -23.33
N MET A 101 -16.18 -6.00 -23.16
CA MET A 101 -15.83 -7.06 -22.20
C MET A 101 -16.07 -6.65 -20.75
N MET A 102 -15.75 -5.39 -20.40
CA MET A 102 -16.06 -4.85 -19.07
C MET A 102 -17.57 -4.79 -18.81
N GLU A 103 -18.37 -4.32 -19.78
CA GLU A 103 -19.83 -4.30 -19.69
C GLU A 103 -20.40 -5.70 -19.47
N MET A 104 -19.92 -6.68 -20.26
CA MET A 104 -20.30 -8.09 -20.10
C MET A 104 -19.93 -8.63 -18.71
N MET A 105 -18.72 -8.40 -18.24
CA MET A 105 -18.25 -8.83 -16.92
C MET A 105 -19.11 -8.23 -15.79
N PHE A 106 -19.41 -6.95 -15.87
CA PHE A 106 -20.29 -6.29 -14.88
C PHE A 106 -21.71 -6.85 -14.90
N ALA A 107 -22.26 -7.15 -16.10
CA ALA A 107 -23.55 -7.79 -16.21
C ALA A 107 -23.56 -9.20 -15.58
N ILE A 108 -22.53 -10.02 -15.87
CA ILE A 108 -22.40 -11.36 -15.28
C ILE A 108 -22.39 -11.28 -13.74
N ASN A 109 -21.57 -10.40 -13.17
CA ASN A 109 -21.47 -10.25 -11.72
C ASN A 109 -22.80 -9.74 -11.11
N LYS A 110 -23.45 -8.78 -11.76
CA LYS A 110 -24.74 -8.24 -11.31
C LYS A 110 -25.84 -9.30 -11.34
N ASP A 111 -25.95 -10.02 -12.44
CA ASP A 111 -27.10 -10.88 -12.70
C ASP A 111 -27.00 -12.27 -12.04
N ASN A 112 -25.76 -12.74 -11.74
CA ASN A 112 -25.51 -14.08 -11.24
C ASN A 112 -24.82 -14.13 -9.87
N PHE A 113 -24.26 -13.02 -9.40
CA PHE A 113 -23.47 -12.96 -8.17
C PHE A 113 -23.87 -11.77 -7.28
N GLU A 114 -25.12 -11.30 -7.37
CA GLU A 114 -25.69 -10.23 -6.53
C GLU A 114 -24.84 -8.93 -6.55
N GLY A 115 -24.09 -8.71 -7.63
CA GLY A 115 -23.14 -7.61 -7.76
C GLY A 115 -21.78 -7.83 -7.10
N HIS A 116 -21.56 -8.98 -6.46
CA HIS A 116 -20.25 -9.36 -5.96
C HIS A 116 -19.30 -9.63 -7.14
N ARG A 117 -18.01 -9.25 -6.94
CA ARG A 117 -16.99 -9.34 -7.98
C ARG A 117 -16.34 -10.72 -8.02
N GLU A 118 -17.10 -11.73 -8.43
CA GLU A 118 -16.65 -13.12 -8.55
C GLU A 118 -15.93 -13.37 -9.88
N VAL A 119 -16.45 -12.79 -10.97
CA VAL A 119 -15.85 -12.89 -12.30
C VAL A 119 -15.06 -11.63 -12.62
N THR A 120 -13.82 -11.80 -13.06
CA THR A 120 -12.92 -10.73 -13.47
C THR A 120 -12.38 -10.99 -14.89
N CYS A 121 -11.66 -10.03 -15.48
CA CYS A 121 -10.97 -10.25 -16.76
C CYS A 121 -10.05 -11.48 -16.70
N TYR A 122 -9.36 -11.66 -15.57
CA TYR A 122 -8.42 -12.76 -15.37
C TYR A 122 -9.09 -14.13 -15.31
N SER A 123 -10.35 -14.21 -14.87
CA SER A 123 -11.11 -15.47 -14.81
C SER A 123 -11.16 -16.18 -16.17
N CYS A 124 -11.25 -15.42 -17.25
CA CYS A 124 -11.31 -15.94 -18.62
C CYS A 124 -9.97 -15.86 -19.36
N HIS A 125 -9.24 -14.75 -19.21
CA HIS A 125 -8.06 -14.44 -20.04
C HIS A 125 -6.76 -15.05 -19.52
N ARG A 126 -6.54 -15.12 -18.21
CA ARG A 126 -5.37 -15.77 -17.57
C ARG A 126 -4.02 -15.37 -18.14
N GLY A 127 -3.84 -14.10 -18.50
CA GLY A 127 -2.61 -13.56 -19.08
C GLY A 127 -2.52 -13.68 -20.61
N SER A 128 -3.64 -13.91 -21.31
CA SER A 128 -3.72 -13.98 -22.79
C SER A 128 -4.83 -13.09 -23.33
N THR A 129 -4.64 -12.52 -24.53
CA THR A 129 -5.69 -11.78 -25.25
C THR A 129 -6.88 -12.67 -25.64
N ASP A 130 -6.62 -13.96 -25.84
CA ASP A 130 -7.64 -14.95 -26.16
C ASP A 130 -8.07 -15.68 -24.89
N PRO A 131 -9.37 -15.71 -24.56
CA PRO A 131 -9.85 -16.48 -23.43
C PRO A 131 -9.50 -17.96 -23.53
N VAL A 132 -9.15 -18.59 -22.42
CA VAL A 132 -8.88 -20.04 -22.39
C VAL A 132 -10.18 -20.79 -22.57
N SER A 133 -10.40 -21.37 -23.74
CA SER A 133 -11.64 -22.06 -24.12
C SER A 133 -11.59 -23.59 -23.94
N MET A 134 -10.39 -24.14 -23.78
CA MET A 134 -10.20 -25.60 -23.63
C MET A 134 -9.35 -25.90 -22.41
N PRO A 135 -9.66 -26.99 -21.66
CA PRO A 135 -8.80 -27.47 -20.60
C PRO A 135 -7.43 -27.85 -21.15
N ALA A 136 -6.37 -27.53 -20.40
CA ALA A 136 -5.04 -28.03 -20.74
C ALA A 136 -4.99 -29.55 -20.60
N VAL A 137 -4.36 -30.24 -21.55
CA VAL A 137 -4.03 -31.66 -21.43
C VAL A 137 -2.86 -31.76 -20.44
N MET A 138 -3.00 -32.57 -19.41
CA MET A 138 -1.92 -32.80 -18.46
C MET A 138 -0.80 -33.58 -19.16
N ALA A 139 0.39 -33.02 -19.15
CA ALA A 139 1.56 -33.64 -19.78
C ALA A 139 2.14 -34.82 -18.99
N GLU A 140 1.77 -34.97 -17.72
CA GLU A 140 2.18 -36.07 -16.84
C GLU A 140 0.96 -36.69 -16.18
N GLU A 141 1.00 -38.02 -16.01
CA GLU A 141 0.00 -38.70 -15.21
C GLU A 141 0.05 -38.19 -13.75
N PRO A 142 -1.11 -37.96 -13.10
CA PRO A 142 -1.14 -37.57 -11.71
C PRO A 142 -0.47 -38.66 -10.88
N LYS A 143 0.51 -38.30 -10.04
CA LYS A 143 1.09 -39.27 -9.12
C LYS A 143 -0.02 -39.82 -8.23
N PRO A 144 -0.07 -41.16 -8.00
CA PRO A 144 -1.07 -41.74 -7.12
C PRO A 144 -1.05 -41.08 -5.75
N GLY A 145 -2.18 -40.48 -5.35
CA GLY A 145 -2.33 -39.75 -4.09
C GLY A 145 -2.39 -38.22 -4.22
N MET A 146 -2.24 -37.65 -5.42
CA MET A 146 -2.46 -36.22 -5.64
C MET A 146 -3.97 -35.99 -5.87
N ASP A 147 -4.67 -35.47 -4.88
CA ASP A 147 -6.06 -35.06 -5.02
C ASP A 147 -6.11 -33.85 -5.95
N MET A 148 -6.65 -34.05 -7.16
CA MET A 148 -6.84 -33.02 -8.17
C MET A 148 -7.75 -31.87 -7.71
N GLY A 149 -8.41 -32.03 -6.56
CA GLY A 149 -9.23 -31.01 -5.92
C GLY A 149 -8.46 -30.03 -5.03
N GLU A 150 -7.27 -30.40 -4.55
CA GLU A 150 -6.56 -29.55 -3.58
C GLU A 150 -5.84 -28.36 -4.23
N GLY A 151 -5.31 -28.50 -5.42
CA GLY A 151 -4.67 -27.38 -6.15
C GLY A 151 -5.67 -26.30 -6.60
N ARG A 152 -6.92 -26.68 -6.90
CA ARG A 152 -8.01 -25.73 -7.21
C ARG A 152 -8.69 -25.19 -5.96
N LYS A 153 -8.79 -25.99 -4.90
CA LYS A 153 -9.37 -25.56 -3.62
C LYS A 153 -8.48 -24.57 -2.85
N ALA A 154 -7.19 -24.51 -3.12
CA ALA A 154 -6.31 -23.52 -2.50
C ALA A 154 -6.57 -22.09 -3.01
N GLU A 155 -6.93 -21.93 -4.29
CA GLU A 155 -7.30 -20.62 -4.85
C GLU A 155 -8.77 -20.24 -4.60
N GLU A 156 -9.70 -21.21 -4.58
CA GLU A 156 -11.13 -20.95 -4.34
C GLU A 156 -11.51 -20.82 -2.86
N LYS A 157 -10.75 -21.43 -1.93
CA LYS A 157 -10.98 -21.27 -0.48
C LYS A 157 -10.49 -19.96 0.10
N GLU A 158 -9.87 -19.10 -0.67
CA GLU A 158 -9.42 -17.79 -0.22
C GLU A 158 -10.52 -16.73 -0.18
N SER A 159 -11.70 -16.97 -0.76
CA SER A 159 -12.82 -16.02 -0.77
C SER A 159 -13.90 -16.25 0.29
N GLU A 160 -14.03 -17.45 0.84
CA GLU A 160 -15.04 -17.74 1.86
C GLU A 160 -14.44 -18.50 3.05
N GLY A 161 -14.69 -17.95 4.24
CA GLY A 161 -14.47 -18.45 5.58
C GLY A 161 -14.01 -19.91 5.73
N ALA A 162 -12.73 -20.17 5.76
CA ALA A 162 -12.20 -21.42 6.25
C ALA A 162 -12.26 -21.42 7.79
N GLU A 163 -13.37 -21.88 8.34
CA GLU A 163 -13.38 -22.44 9.69
C GLU A 163 -12.54 -23.72 9.70
N GLY A 164 -11.46 -23.68 10.50
CA GLY A 164 -10.94 -24.81 11.23
C GLY A 164 -10.11 -25.85 10.50
N LYS A 165 -8.86 -25.78 10.69
CA LYS A 165 -7.97 -26.76 11.37
C LYS A 165 -6.88 -25.92 11.99
N GLU A 166 -6.79 -25.91 13.30
CA GLU A 166 -5.63 -25.38 14.01
C GLU A 166 -4.39 -26.06 13.42
N ALA A 167 -3.61 -25.28 12.66
CA ALA A 167 -2.33 -25.75 12.21
C ALA A 167 -1.46 -25.95 13.46
N SER A 168 -0.89 -27.15 13.60
CA SER A 168 0.08 -27.46 14.66
C SER A 168 1.37 -26.68 14.38
N GLY A 169 1.39 -25.40 14.72
CA GLY A 169 2.48 -24.47 14.50
C GLY A 169 2.48 -23.35 15.53
N PRO A 170 3.47 -22.45 15.52
CA PRO A 170 3.52 -21.32 16.43
C PRO A 170 2.32 -20.36 16.19
N ALA A 171 1.84 -19.71 17.23
CA ALA A 171 0.86 -18.65 17.10
C ALA A 171 1.45 -17.45 16.32
N ALA A 172 0.61 -16.67 15.63
CA ALA A 172 1.06 -15.51 14.86
C ALA A 172 1.86 -14.51 15.74
N ASP A 173 1.42 -14.28 16.97
CA ASP A 173 2.09 -13.42 17.93
C ASP A 173 3.51 -13.89 18.26
N GLN A 174 3.73 -15.19 18.34
CA GLN A 174 5.07 -15.76 18.57
C GLN A 174 6.01 -15.50 17.39
N LEU A 175 5.47 -15.52 16.16
CA LEU A 175 6.24 -15.20 14.96
C LEU A 175 6.58 -13.70 14.90
N PHE A 176 5.65 -12.84 15.29
CA PHE A 176 5.90 -11.40 15.39
C PHE A 176 6.95 -11.08 16.46
N ASP A 177 6.89 -11.73 17.62
CA ASP A 177 7.92 -11.59 18.66
C ASP A 177 9.28 -12.10 18.19
N LYS A 178 9.31 -13.26 17.50
CA LYS A 178 10.53 -13.80 16.94
C LYS A 178 11.15 -12.86 15.92
N TYR A 179 10.33 -12.28 15.03
CA TYR A 179 10.79 -11.29 14.06
C TYR A 179 11.31 -10.02 14.75
N LEU A 180 10.55 -9.46 15.68
CA LEU A 180 10.94 -8.29 16.45
C LEU A 180 12.29 -8.51 17.14
N HIS A 181 12.49 -9.68 17.76
CA HIS A 181 13.75 -10.04 18.40
C HIS A 181 14.89 -10.18 17.36
N ALA A 182 14.60 -10.84 16.23
CA ALA A 182 15.60 -11.09 15.18
C ALA A 182 16.14 -9.80 14.54
N VAL A 183 15.33 -8.71 14.52
CA VAL A 183 15.73 -7.41 13.98
C VAL A 183 16.32 -6.45 15.03
N GLY A 184 16.46 -6.87 16.29
CA GLY A 184 17.15 -6.09 17.34
C GLY A 184 16.31 -5.77 18.56
N GLY A 185 15.01 -6.08 18.54
CA GLY A 185 14.07 -5.85 19.65
C GLY A 185 13.57 -4.42 19.74
N THR A 186 12.51 -4.22 20.52
CA THR A 186 11.81 -2.93 20.68
C THR A 186 12.76 -1.80 21.05
N ALA A 187 13.62 -2.01 22.06
CA ALA A 187 14.50 -0.95 22.58
C ALA A 187 15.56 -0.46 21.58
N ALA A 188 15.97 -1.29 20.61
CA ALA A 188 16.86 -0.86 19.54
C ALA A 188 16.10 -0.14 18.43
N ILE A 189 14.94 -0.65 18.06
CA ILE A 189 14.10 -0.10 16.99
C ILE A 189 13.59 1.30 17.37
N GLU A 190 13.11 1.51 18.59
CA GLU A 190 12.60 2.81 19.08
C GLU A 190 13.67 3.91 19.14
N LYS A 191 14.95 3.55 19.12
CA LYS A 191 16.05 4.53 19.03
C LYS A 191 16.29 5.07 17.62
N ILE A 192 15.68 4.45 16.60
CA ILE A 192 15.86 4.88 15.21
C ILE A 192 14.83 5.99 14.93
N THR A 193 15.31 7.22 14.86
CA THR A 193 14.48 8.41 14.60
C THR A 193 14.57 8.89 13.16
N SER A 194 15.60 8.47 12.42
CA SER A 194 15.74 8.75 11.00
C SER A 194 16.65 7.73 10.32
N ARG A 195 16.43 7.53 9.03
CA ARG A 195 17.24 6.64 8.18
C ARG A 195 17.45 7.27 6.82
N VAL A 196 18.70 7.31 6.38
CA VAL A 196 19.07 7.69 5.01
C VAL A 196 19.71 6.49 4.35
N MET A 197 19.16 6.08 3.22
CA MET A 197 19.69 4.97 2.42
C MET A 197 20.06 5.46 1.02
N LYS A 198 21.18 4.97 0.50
CA LYS A 198 21.56 5.15 -0.90
C LYS A 198 21.75 3.79 -1.54
N GLY A 199 21.44 3.71 -2.81
CA GLY A 199 21.54 2.43 -3.52
C GLY A 199 21.22 2.54 -4.99
N THR A 200 20.84 1.41 -5.55
CA THR A 200 20.49 1.28 -6.97
C THR A 200 19.14 0.57 -7.07
N ILE A 201 18.26 1.07 -7.92
CA ILE A 201 17.05 0.39 -8.34
C ILE A 201 17.26 -0.16 -9.75
N THR A 202 16.93 -1.43 -9.95
CA THR A 202 17.07 -2.18 -11.21
C THR A 202 15.69 -2.45 -11.81
N PHE A 203 15.47 -1.99 -13.03
CA PHE A 203 14.28 -2.26 -13.85
C PHE A 203 14.73 -3.00 -15.14
N GLY A 204 14.46 -4.30 -15.25
CA GLY A 204 15.03 -5.11 -16.31
C GLY A 204 16.56 -4.97 -16.31
N ASP A 205 17.15 -4.48 -17.41
CA ASP A 205 18.59 -4.29 -17.56
C ASP A 205 19.09 -2.89 -17.13
N ARG A 206 18.19 -2.01 -16.65
CA ARG A 206 18.54 -0.64 -16.27
C ARG A 206 18.82 -0.53 -14.78
N ASN A 207 19.96 0.02 -14.44
CA ASN A 207 20.35 0.36 -13.08
C ASN A 207 20.33 1.88 -12.92
N VAL A 208 19.57 2.36 -11.93
CA VAL A 208 19.36 3.78 -11.69
C VAL A 208 19.63 4.07 -10.20
N PRO A 209 20.38 5.13 -9.85
CA PRO A 209 20.59 5.50 -8.46
C PRO A 209 19.28 5.84 -7.75
N ILE A 210 19.22 5.50 -6.46
CA ILE A 210 18.09 5.82 -5.58
C ILE A 210 18.58 6.34 -4.25
N ASP A 211 17.99 7.43 -3.77
CA ASP A 211 18.14 7.95 -2.43
C ASP A 211 16.81 7.81 -1.67
N ILE A 212 16.85 7.32 -0.44
CA ILE A 212 15.68 7.12 0.39
C ILE A 212 15.91 7.78 1.74
N PHE A 213 14.99 8.63 2.16
CA PHE A 213 14.99 9.29 3.45
C PHE A 213 13.75 8.89 4.22
N SER A 214 13.91 8.49 5.47
CA SER A 214 12.82 8.21 6.39
C SER A 214 13.03 8.94 7.70
N LYS A 215 11.96 9.39 8.34
CA LYS A 215 11.99 10.09 9.62
C LYS A 215 10.76 9.71 10.45
N ASP A 216 11.01 9.43 11.71
CA ASP A 216 9.95 9.15 12.70
C ASP A 216 8.96 10.33 12.83
N PRO A 217 7.64 10.07 13.03
CA PRO A 217 7.07 8.72 13.21
C PRO A 217 6.89 7.94 11.90
N ASP A 218 6.57 8.57 10.78
CA ASP A 218 6.12 7.89 9.56
C ASP A 218 6.32 8.73 8.28
N LYS A 219 7.41 9.49 8.21
CA LYS A 219 7.77 10.25 7.00
C LYS A 219 8.75 9.48 6.13
N ARG A 220 8.48 9.44 4.83
CA ARG A 220 9.38 8.80 3.87
C ARG A 220 9.35 9.51 2.52
N ILE A 221 10.52 9.68 1.92
CA ILE A 221 10.67 10.11 0.53
C ILE A 221 11.76 9.31 -0.15
N SER A 222 11.55 8.96 -1.40
CA SER A 222 12.56 8.36 -2.28
C SER A 222 12.69 9.15 -3.57
N PHE A 223 13.94 9.30 -4.02
CA PHE A 223 14.31 9.92 -5.30
C PHE A 223 14.97 8.85 -6.15
N THR A 224 14.38 8.55 -7.31
CA THR A 224 15.00 7.70 -8.33
C THR A 224 15.53 8.60 -9.43
N HIS A 225 16.86 8.65 -9.58
CA HIS A 225 17.57 9.61 -10.42
C HIS A 225 17.65 9.11 -11.88
N THR A 226 16.62 9.38 -12.67
CA THR A 226 16.60 8.98 -14.09
C THR A 226 17.25 10.03 -14.98
N PRO A 227 17.70 9.68 -16.21
CA PRO A 227 18.25 10.66 -17.14
C PRO A 227 17.28 11.79 -17.51
N GLU A 228 15.97 11.52 -17.42
CA GLU A 228 14.91 12.49 -17.70
C GLU A 228 14.57 13.41 -16.52
N GLY A 229 15.16 13.13 -15.34
CA GLY A 229 14.91 13.81 -14.07
C GLY A 229 14.48 12.83 -12.98
N ASP A 230 14.24 13.35 -11.77
CA ASP A 230 13.90 12.53 -10.61
C ASP A 230 12.45 12.06 -10.64
N SER A 231 12.26 10.76 -10.40
CA SER A 231 10.97 10.25 -9.96
C SER A 231 10.93 10.25 -8.44
N VAL A 232 9.84 10.76 -7.87
CA VAL A 232 9.70 10.98 -6.42
C VAL A 232 8.50 10.20 -5.90
N THR A 233 8.70 9.47 -4.79
CA THR A 233 7.63 8.92 -3.98
C THR A 233 7.77 9.51 -2.58
N ALA A 234 6.80 10.31 -2.15
CA ALA A 234 6.84 11.03 -0.88
C ALA A 234 5.61 10.73 -0.03
N PHE A 235 5.79 10.61 1.27
CA PHE A 235 4.75 10.53 2.29
C PHE A 235 5.22 11.33 3.51
N ASP A 236 4.38 12.25 4.00
CA ASP A 236 4.73 13.16 5.09
C ASP A 236 4.14 12.78 6.46
N GLY A 237 3.52 11.59 6.52
CA GLY A 237 2.78 11.11 7.69
C GLY A 237 1.26 11.24 7.54
N HIS A 238 0.78 12.09 6.63
CA HIS A 238 -0.64 12.36 6.41
C HIS A 238 -1.04 12.29 4.95
N GLU A 239 -0.22 12.83 4.07
CA GLU A 239 -0.46 12.90 2.63
C GLU A 239 0.70 12.26 1.87
N GLY A 240 0.40 11.74 0.69
CA GLY A 240 1.39 11.09 -0.17
C GLY A 240 1.35 11.59 -1.60
N TRP A 241 2.51 11.64 -2.25
CA TRP A 241 2.66 12.14 -3.62
C TRP A 241 3.56 11.25 -4.46
N LEU A 242 3.20 11.15 -5.74
CA LEU A 242 4.01 10.56 -6.79
C LEU A 242 4.38 11.64 -7.81
N GLY A 243 5.65 11.93 -7.93
CA GLY A 243 6.23 12.82 -8.94
C GLY A 243 6.97 12.02 -10.00
N PHE A 244 6.77 12.36 -11.27
CA PHE A 244 7.50 11.81 -12.40
C PHE A 244 8.03 12.93 -13.26
N PRO A 245 9.17 12.76 -13.94
CA PRO A 245 9.68 13.76 -14.87
C PRO A 245 8.62 14.16 -15.89
N ARG A 246 8.46 15.47 -16.10
CA ARG A 246 7.54 16.04 -17.10
C ARG A 246 6.06 15.67 -16.94
N ARG A 247 5.64 15.19 -15.77
CA ARG A 247 4.23 14.87 -15.46
C ARG A 247 3.79 15.64 -14.22
N PRO A 248 2.52 16.04 -14.14
CA PRO A 248 1.97 16.61 -12.93
C PRO A 248 2.15 15.68 -11.74
N VAL A 249 2.45 16.24 -10.57
CA VAL A 249 2.50 15.50 -9.32
C VAL A 249 1.10 14.93 -9.03
N ARG A 250 1.04 13.64 -8.74
CA ARG A 250 -0.19 12.92 -8.40
C ARG A 250 -0.24 12.71 -6.88
N GLU A 251 -1.36 13.00 -6.27
CA GLU A 251 -1.64 12.64 -4.88
C GLU A 251 -1.94 11.15 -4.78
N MET A 252 -1.51 10.53 -3.69
CA MET A 252 -1.82 9.15 -3.37
C MET A 252 -3.16 9.08 -2.64
N HIS A 253 -3.93 8.03 -2.90
CA HIS A 253 -5.18 7.74 -2.21
C HIS A 253 -5.34 6.23 -2.04
N GLY A 254 -6.22 5.83 -1.11
CA GLY A 254 -6.59 4.44 -0.92
C GLY A 254 -5.39 3.50 -0.75
N PRO A 255 -5.25 2.47 -1.59
CA PRO A 255 -4.18 1.48 -1.47
C PRO A 255 -2.75 2.03 -1.60
N ASP A 256 -2.54 3.08 -2.40
CA ASP A 256 -1.23 3.72 -2.52
C ASP A 256 -0.84 4.41 -1.21
N MET A 257 -1.79 5.07 -0.53
CA MET A 257 -1.58 5.68 0.79
C MET A 257 -1.28 4.64 1.86
N ASP A 258 -2.06 3.55 1.92
CA ASP A 258 -1.83 2.45 2.86
C ASP A 258 -0.44 1.83 2.67
N ALA A 259 -0.02 1.68 1.42
CA ALA A 259 1.31 1.20 1.08
C ALA A 259 2.42 2.18 1.50
N ALA A 260 2.24 3.48 1.26
CA ALA A 260 3.21 4.51 1.60
C ALA A 260 3.39 4.64 3.12
N ALA A 261 2.29 4.62 3.88
CA ALA A 261 2.33 4.65 5.35
C ALA A 261 3.07 3.43 5.91
N MET A 262 2.81 2.22 5.38
CA MET A 262 3.50 1.00 5.80
C MET A 262 5.00 1.04 5.46
N ASP A 263 5.36 1.54 4.27
CA ASP A 263 6.75 1.66 3.84
C ASP A 263 7.51 2.78 4.62
N ALA A 264 6.79 3.74 5.20
CA ALA A 264 7.35 4.84 5.98
C ALA A 264 7.61 4.49 7.45
N ASP A 265 6.92 3.47 7.98
CA ASP A 265 7.03 3.05 9.38
C ASP A 265 8.41 2.49 9.70
N LEU A 266 9.27 3.30 10.33
CA LEU A 266 10.61 2.89 10.79
C LEU A 266 10.55 1.81 11.87
N HIS A 267 9.43 1.73 12.60
CA HIS A 267 9.21 0.83 13.72
C HIS A 267 8.27 -0.34 13.37
N PHE A 268 8.10 -0.64 12.08
CA PHE A 268 7.18 -1.64 11.54
C PHE A 268 7.17 -2.96 12.30
N ALA A 269 8.35 -3.50 12.65
CA ALA A 269 8.45 -4.77 13.38
C ALA A 269 7.84 -4.68 14.80
N ALA A 270 7.94 -3.52 15.47
CA ALA A 270 7.34 -3.29 16.78
C ALA A 270 5.82 -3.09 16.69
N HIS A 271 5.33 -2.56 15.58
CA HIS A 271 3.91 -2.26 15.37
C HIS A 271 3.08 -3.45 14.85
N LEU A 272 3.72 -4.53 14.36
CA LEU A 272 3.04 -5.65 13.74
C LEU A 272 1.90 -6.24 14.58
N LYS A 273 2.09 -6.46 15.87
CA LYS A 273 1.04 -7.01 16.75
C LYS A 273 -0.20 -6.12 16.81
N GLY A 274 -0.02 -4.81 16.86
CA GLY A 274 -1.11 -3.85 16.90
C GLY A 274 -1.77 -3.54 15.55
N MET A 275 -1.17 -4.00 14.46
CA MET A 275 -1.63 -3.69 13.11
C MET A 275 -2.87 -4.49 12.70
N PHE A 276 -3.10 -5.66 13.30
CA PHE A 276 -4.10 -6.61 12.87
C PHE A 276 -5.22 -6.76 13.91
N SER A 277 -6.47 -6.75 13.44
CA SER A 277 -7.62 -7.19 14.23
C SER A 277 -7.61 -8.70 14.45
N GLU A 278 -7.01 -9.45 13.51
CA GLU A 278 -6.84 -10.88 13.56
C GLU A 278 -5.60 -11.28 12.75
N ALA A 279 -4.79 -12.21 13.28
CA ALA A 279 -3.65 -12.77 12.57
C ALA A 279 -3.63 -14.30 12.74
N GLN A 280 -3.53 -15.04 11.65
CA GLN A 280 -3.57 -16.51 11.64
C GLN A 280 -2.40 -17.08 10.86
N VAL A 281 -1.76 -18.10 11.42
CA VAL A 281 -0.77 -18.92 10.69
C VAL A 281 -1.52 -19.90 9.79
N ARG A 282 -1.15 -19.96 8.51
CA ARG A 282 -1.78 -20.82 7.50
C ARG A 282 -0.91 -21.99 7.03
N GLY A 283 0.23 -22.16 7.63
CA GLY A 283 1.17 -23.21 7.30
C GLY A 283 2.54 -22.68 6.92
N THR A 284 3.33 -23.51 6.25
CA THR A 284 4.68 -23.21 5.79
C THR A 284 4.73 -23.27 4.27
N GLU A 285 5.38 -22.29 3.66
CA GLU A 285 5.65 -22.25 2.22
C GLU A 285 7.14 -22.06 1.96
N LYS A 286 7.61 -22.55 0.82
CA LYS A 286 9.00 -22.35 0.40
C LYS A 286 9.15 -21.04 -0.36
N ILE A 287 9.96 -20.12 0.17
CA ILE A 287 10.25 -18.82 -0.43
C ILE A 287 11.72 -18.76 -0.83
N GLY A 288 12.03 -19.02 -2.09
CA GLY A 288 13.41 -19.25 -2.51
C GLY A 288 14.00 -20.45 -1.78
N ASP A 289 15.08 -20.21 -1.04
CA ASP A 289 15.74 -21.26 -0.23
C ASP A 289 15.23 -21.31 1.23
N HIS A 290 14.24 -20.47 1.60
CA HIS A 290 13.70 -20.38 2.95
C HIS A 290 12.40 -21.20 3.09
N ASP A 291 12.29 -22.00 4.13
CA ASP A 291 11.02 -22.51 4.63
C ASP A 291 10.43 -21.43 5.55
N ALA A 292 9.26 -20.91 5.22
CA ALA A 292 8.69 -19.75 5.87
C ALA A 292 7.25 -19.96 6.31
N TYR A 293 6.92 -19.55 7.54
CA TYR A 293 5.54 -19.52 8.04
C TYR A 293 4.75 -18.42 7.34
N LEU A 294 3.62 -18.79 6.75
CA LEU A 294 2.64 -17.83 6.23
C LEU A 294 1.71 -17.37 7.35
N VAL A 295 1.69 -16.08 7.60
CA VAL A 295 0.71 -15.40 8.45
C VAL A 295 -0.20 -14.55 7.59
N ILE A 296 -1.52 -14.72 7.74
CA ILE A 296 -2.52 -13.83 7.15
C ILE A 296 -3.01 -12.89 8.23
N GLY A 297 -2.71 -11.60 8.07
CA GLY A 297 -3.13 -10.54 8.98
C GLY A 297 -4.31 -9.76 8.41
N ARG A 298 -5.45 -9.74 9.13
CA ARG A 298 -6.66 -8.98 8.77
C ARG A 298 -6.62 -7.59 9.39
N ARG A 299 -7.01 -6.59 8.62
CA ARG A 299 -7.10 -5.19 9.03
C ARG A 299 -8.50 -4.68 8.73
N GLU A 300 -9.09 -3.93 9.65
CA GLU A 300 -10.44 -3.40 9.46
C GLU A 300 -10.51 -2.48 8.24
N GLY A 301 -11.49 -2.70 7.36
CA GLY A 301 -11.71 -1.90 6.15
C GLY A 301 -10.60 -1.96 5.09
N LYS A 302 -9.61 -2.86 5.24
CA LYS A 302 -8.48 -2.99 4.31
C LYS A 302 -8.30 -4.44 3.87
N PRO A 303 -7.72 -4.69 2.67
CA PRO A 303 -7.33 -6.02 2.27
C PRO A 303 -6.35 -6.65 3.27
N PRO A 304 -6.41 -7.98 3.49
CA PRO A 304 -5.47 -8.67 4.35
C PRO A 304 -4.05 -8.58 3.81
N LEU A 305 -3.08 -8.70 4.71
CA LEU A 305 -1.68 -8.88 4.36
C LEU A 305 -1.29 -10.34 4.48
N ARG A 306 -0.35 -10.79 3.64
CA ARG A 306 0.35 -12.06 3.81
C ARG A 306 1.80 -11.76 4.18
N LEU A 307 2.25 -12.30 5.29
CA LEU A 307 3.61 -12.15 5.80
C LEU A 307 4.25 -13.52 5.90
N TYR A 308 5.47 -13.63 5.40
CA TYR A 308 6.21 -14.88 5.39
C TYR A 308 7.47 -14.71 6.24
N PHE A 309 7.51 -15.44 7.35
CA PHE A 309 8.62 -15.40 8.31
C PHE A 309 9.46 -16.66 8.16
N ASP A 310 10.74 -16.49 7.88
CA ASP A 310 11.69 -17.60 7.78
C ASP A 310 11.72 -18.40 9.08
N GLU A 311 11.60 -19.72 8.97
CA GLU A 311 11.50 -20.60 10.12
C GLU A 311 12.76 -20.58 11.00
N GLN A 312 13.93 -20.42 10.42
CA GLN A 312 15.17 -20.49 11.14
C GLN A 312 15.51 -19.13 11.79
N SER A 313 15.61 -18.09 10.97
CA SER A 313 16.04 -16.77 11.42
C SER A 313 14.93 -15.93 12.06
N GLY A 314 13.66 -16.24 11.79
CA GLY A 314 12.51 -15.42 12.17
C GLY A 314 12.36 -14.12 11.37
N LEU A 315 13.20 -13.87 10.37
CA LEU A 315 13.15 -12.67 9.54
C LEU A 315 11.96 -12.71 8.58
N LEU A 316 11.39 -11.54 8.29
CA LEU A 316 10.37 -11.37 7.26
C LEU A 316 11.03 -11.50 5.89
N VAL A 317 10.73 -12.56 5.13
CA VAL A 317 11.32 -12.80 3.81
C VAL A 317 10.40 -12.39 2.66
N ARG A 318 9.07 -12.29 2.91
CA ARG A 318 8.10 -11.83 1.93
C ARG A 318 6.91 -11.14 2.61
N LEU A 319 6.44 -10.06 1.99
CA LEU A 319 5.18 -9.39 2.29
C LEU A 319 4.36 -9.32 1.00
N VAL A 320 3.07 -9.72 1.06
CA VAL A 320 2.13 -9.49 -0.04
C VAL A 320 1.00 -8.60 0.46
N ARG A 321 0.78 -7.51 -0.25
CA ARG A 321 -0.33 -6.57 -0.04
C ARG A 321 -1.15 -6.43 -1.30
N TYR A 322 -2.40 -6.00 -1.17
CA TYR A 322 -3.34 -5.93 -2.28
C TYR A 322 -3.90 -4.52 -2.42
N GLY A 323 -3.92 -4.03 -3.66
CA GLY A 323 -4.66 -2.85 -4.06
C GLY A 323 -6.04 -3.25 -4.59
N GLU A 324 -7.11 -2.69 -4.03
CA GLU A 324 -8.45 -2.86 -4.57
C GLU A 324 -8.62 -1.99 -5.81
N THR A 325 -9.17 -2.56 -6.87
CA THR A 325 -9.59 -1.83 -8.06
C THR A 325 -11.04 -2.16 -8.41
N PRO A 326 -11.72 -1.35 -9.21
CA PRO A 326 -13.07 -1.68 -9.67
C PRO A 326 -13.18 -3.01 -10.42
N LEU A 327 -12.07 -3.48 -10.99
CA LEU A 327 -12.02 -4.68 -11.83
C LEU A 327 -11.45 -5.91 -11.11
N GLY A 328 -10.76 -5.74 -9.97
CA GLY A 328 -10.14 -6.84 -9.24
C GLY A 328 -9.06 -6.37 -8.26
N ARG A 329 -8.46 -7.32 -7.57
CA ARG A 329 -7.34 -7.07 -6.64
C ARG A 329 -6.02 -7.16 -7.37
N LEU A 330 -5.16 -6.15 -7.19
CA LEU A 330 -3.79 -6.14 -7.69
C LEU A 330 -2.84 -6.52 -6.56
N PRO A 331 -2.16 -7.67 -6.64
CA PRO A 331 -1.13 -8.01 -5.67
C PRO A 331 0.13 -7.18 -5.88
N THR A 332 0.77 -6.81 -4.77
CA THR A 332 2.13 -6.30 -4.71
C THR A 332 2.90 -7.20 -3.76
N GLN A 333 3.87 -7.93 -4.27
CA GLN A 333 4.77 -8.78 -3.51
C GLN A 333 6.07 -8.04 -3.29
N ILE A 334 6.60 -8.11 -2.07
CA ILE A 334 7.91 -7.57 -1.70
C ILE A 334 8.71 -8.70 -1.09
N ASP A 335 9.80 -9.09 -1.73
CA ASP A 335 10.73 -10.10 -1.25
C ASP A 335 11.94 -9.40 -0.62
N TYR A 336 12.20 -9.65 0.65
CA TYR A 336 13.28 -9.07 1.43
C TYR A 336 14.46 -10.03 1.51
N ALA A 337 15.66 -9.51 1.35
CA ALA A 337 16.89 -10.29 1.41
C ALA A 337 18.07 -9.43 1.88
N ASP A 338 19.24 -10.08 2.07
CA ASP A 338 20.49 -9.41 2.44
C ASP A 338 20.31 -8.55 3.71
N TYR A 339 19.81 -9.19 4.78
CA TYR A 339 19.65 -8.52 6.07
C TYR A 339 21.01 -8.25 6.71
N ARG A 340 21.27 -6.98 7.04
CA ARG A 340 22.50 -6.52 7.68
C ARG A 340 22.18 -5.63 8.87
N GLU A 341 23.12 -5.51 9.77
CA GLU A 341 23.03 -4.61 10.92
C GLU A 341 23.33 -3.16 10.53
N ALA A 342 22.49 -2.24 10.98
CA ALA A 342 22.68 -0.80 10.86
C ALA A 342 22.08 -0.12 12.11
N GLY A 343 22.87 0.67 12.82
CA GLY A 343 22.40 1.40 14.01
C GLY A 343 21.88 0.52 15.15
N GLY A 344 22.31 -0.73 15.26
CA GLY A 344 21.85 -1.69 16.27
C GLY A 344 20.56 -2.43 15.89
N VAL A 345 20.03 -2.21 14.69
CA VAL A 345 18.89 -2.94 14.14
C VAL A 345 19.28 -3.67 12.86
N LYS A 346 18.63 -4.80 12.61
CA LYS A 346 18.84 -5.58 11.39
C LYS A 346 17.77 -5.23 10.35
N ILE A 347 18.20 -4.75 9.18
CA ILE A 347 17.33 -4.32 8.09
C ILE A 347 17.69 -5.01 6.77
N PRO A 348 16.75 -5.17 5.82
CA PRO A 348 17.07 -5.68 4.50
C PRO A 348 17.87 -4.64 3.70
N PHE A 349 18.96 -5.07 3.07
CA PHE A 349 19.73 -4.26 2.11
C PHE A 349 19.35 -4.55 0.67
N ARG A 350 18.50 -5.54 0.45
CA ARG A 350 17.91 -5.83 -0.85
C ARG A 350 16.43 -6.18 -0.70
N TRP A 351 15.62 -5.57 -1.54
CA TRP A 351 14.24 -6.02 -1.68
C TRP A 351 13.79 -5.92 -3.13
N THR A 352 12.97 -6.88 -3.54
CA THR A 352 12.37 -6.94 -4.86
C THR A 352 10.87 -6.71 -4.74
N LEU A 353 10.37 -5.70 -5.42
CA LEU A 353 8.95 -5.42 -5.52
C LEU A 353 8.44 -5.94 -6.87
N ALA A 354 7.48 -6.86 -6.82
CA ALA A 354 6.85 -7.46 -7.99
C ALA A 354 5.35 -7.14 -8.00
N ARG A 355 4.87 -6.74 -9.17
CA ARG A 355 3.46 -6.49 -9.50
C ARG A 355 3.13 -7.19 -10.81
N PRO A 356 1.85 -7.41 -11.14
CA PRO A 356 1.47 -8.03 -12.41
C PRO A 356 2.04 -7.31 -13.65
N GLY A 357 2.27 -6.00 -13.59
CA GLY A 357 2.81 -5.21 -14.71
C GLY A 357 4.31 -4.94 -14.66
N GLY A 358 5.07 -5.51 -13.71
CA GLY A 358 6.49 -5.26 -13.63
C GLY A 358 7.15 -5.65 -12.32
N ARG A 359 8.46 -5.67 -12.36
CA ARG A 359 9.32 -6.05 -11.24
C ARG A 359 10.52 -5.11 -11.18
N PHE A 360 10.91 -4.70 -9.99
CA PHE A 360 12.16 -4.00 -9.76
C PHE A 360 12.82 -4.42 -8.45
N THR A 361 14.14 -4.30 -8.42
CA THR A 361 14.92 -4.64 -7.24
C THR A 361 15.67 -3.41 -6.77
N ILE A 362 15.62 -3.14 -5.48
CA ILE A 362 16.44 -2.13 -4.82
C ILE A 362 17.55 -2.84 -4.08
N GLN A 363 18.79 -2.42 -4.36
CA GLN A 363 19.99 -2.84 -3.63
C GLN A 363 20.59 -1.63 -2.94
N VAL A 364 20.56 -1.64 -1.61
CA VAL A 364 21.16 -0.59 -0.77
C VAL A 364 22.66 -0.82 -0.65
N SER A 365 23.43 0.25 -0.80
CA SER A 365 24.88 0.26 -0.65
C SER A 365 25.33 1.00 0.62
N GLU A 366 24.58 2.00 1.07
CA GLU A 366 24.89 2.83 2.22
C GLU A 366 23.65 3.07 3.07
N VAL A 367 23.79 2.98 4.41
CA VAL A 367 22.75 3.30 5.40
C VAL A 367 23.36 4.20 6.46
N LYS A 368 22.63 5.26 6.81
CA LYS A 368 22.94 6.15 7.95
C LYS A 368 21.71 6.27 8.82
N GLU A 369 21.83 5.89 10.08
CA GLU A 369 20.78 6.00 11.08
C GLU A 369 20.97 7.26 11.93
N ASN A 370 19.85 7.81 12.39
CA ASN A 370 19.82 8.93 13.35
C ASN A 370 20.59 10.19 12.88
N VAL A 371 20.59 10.42 11.57
CA VAL A 371 21.16 11.64 10.98
C VAL A 371 20.06 12.70 10.83
N PRO A 372 20.41 14.00 10.96
CA PRO A 372 19.42 15.05 10.77
C PRO A 372 18.81 15.00 9.36
N VAL A 373 17.48 14.97 9.28
CA VAL A 373 16.72 15.07 8.02
C VAL A 373 15.73 16.23 8.17
N ASP A 374 15.82 17.21 7.27
CA ASP A 374 14.94 18.36 7.26
C ASP A 374 13.52 17.96 6.87
N ASP A 375 12.52 18.47 7.62
CA ASP A 375 11.11 18.16 7.39
C ASP A 375 10.60 18.69 6.04
N SER A 376 11.18 19.77 5.53
CA SER A 376 10.83 20.33 4.22
C SER A 376 11.09 19.34 3.07
N LYS A 377 11.99 18.37 3.28
CA LYS A 377 12.29 17.33 2.29
C LYS A 377 11.07 16.45 1.99
N PHE A 378 10.20 16.22 2.96
CA PHE A 378 9.02 15.36 2.83
C PHE A 378 7.79 16.11 2.29
N ALA A 379 7.91 17.42 2.02
CA ALA A 379 6.83 18.21 1.47
C ALA A 379 6.45 17.75 0.04
N LYS A 380 5.26 18.15 -0.40
CA LYS A 380 4.78 17.90 -1.77
C LYS A 380 5.84 18.32 -2.79
N PRO A 381 6.24 17.43 -3.71
CA PRO A 381 7.21 17.76 -4.75
C PRO A 381 6.73 18.95 -5.60
N PRO A 382 7.64 19.84 -6.05
CA PRO A 382 7.25 20.94 -6.93
C PRO A 382 6.67 20.40 -8.25
N ALA A 383 5.72 21.14 -8.82
CA ALA A 383 5.22 20.84 -10.15
C ALA A 383 6.39 20.94 -11.16
N PRO A 384 6.45 20.05 -12.17
CA PRO A 384 7.46 20.18 -13.21
C PRO A 384 7.30 21.55 -13.92
N PRO A 385 8.39 22.16 -14.39
CA PRO A 385 8.33 23.41 -15.15
C PRO A 385 7.35 23.24 -16.33
N GLU A 386 6.44 24.19 -16.50
CA GLU A 386 5.60 24.23 -17.70
C GLU A 386 6.52 24.35 -18.92
N GLU A 387 6.44 23.39 -19.83
CA GLU A 387 7.07 23.54 -21.15
C GLU A 387 6.48 24.83 -21.78
N GLN A 388 7.31 25.84 -21.90
CA GLN A 388 6.95 27.01 -22.70
C GLN A 388 6.61 26.44 -24.09
N LYS A 389 5.32 26.45 -24.44
CA LYS A 389 4.86 26.20 -25.79
C LYS A 389 5.56 27.24 -26.65
N GLY A 390 6.66 26.81 -27.29
CA GLY A 390 7.39 27.63 -28.23
C GLY A 390 6.39 28.23 -29.21
N ALA A 391 6.32 29.53 -29.23
CA ALA A 391 5.60 30.27 -30.23
C ALA A 391 6.15 29.86 -31.58
N ALA A 392 5.43 29.00 -32.26
CA ALA A 392 5.66 28.71 -33.68
C ALA A 392 5.38 30.06 -34.41
N LYS A 393 6.44 30.66 -34.89
CA LYS A 393 6.38 31.69 -35.90
C LYS A 393 6.14 31.07 -37.26
#